data_64682b0b59b22d9d51f8651b0989fc1a
#
_entry.id   64682b0b59b22d9d51f8651b0989fc1a
#
_cell.length_a   1.000
_cell.length_b   1.000
_cell.length_c   1.000
_cell.angle_alpha   90.00
_cell.angle_beta   90.00
_cell.angle_gamma   90.00
#
_symmetry.space_group_name_H-M   'P 1'
#
loop_
_entity.id
_entity.type
_entity.pdbx_description
1 polymer ?
#
loop_
_entity_poly.entity_id
_entity_poly.type
_entity_poly.pdbx_seq_one_letter_code
_entity_poly.pdbx_strand_id
1 'polypeptide(L)'
;MVSIERMMQYLQKERKGSIYFTKQGCDFVNHFQEMITRERVVIRDEKKIIPPGMELQLINESSINAISTKIDEEYCIFVYKGIIEEQKEYLRCYEWNFFSSEEEKEQYLDDIIEYGFYFIAAHEYAHIFCGHLDVRLTEPNELIAEECEADMFSIDYLMKYIQFIHPIENITGEVEKLFLAVYFLFENMQRQNYQEFYNDKLMQNYYDPDRIQKRDHPLDAQRILYLYDMLNIVVITDEAKLLPIKKNIIEKLRHIKRIGNVEHSINDINYSIVEDSINKIRKSIKDIQEKIPRINA
;
A
#
# COMPACT_ATOMS: atom_id res chain seq x y z
N MET A 1 13.25 14.04 -16.43
CA MET A 1 12.64 14.49 -15.15
C MET A 1 11.63 15.59 -15.45
N VAL A 2 10.39 15.40 -15.01
CA VAL A 2 9.31 16.39 -15.15
C VAL A 2 9.62 17.59 -14.27
N SER A 3 9.51 18.81 -14.82
CA SER A 3 9.68 20.00 -14.00
C SER A 3 8.52 20.19 -13.04
N ILE A 4 8.77 20.79 -11.87
CA ILE A 4 7.74 21.15 -10.88
C ILE A 4 6.63 21.98 -11.53
N GLU A 5 6.98 22.91 -12.43
CA GLU A 5 6.01 23.75 -13.13
C GLU A 5 5.03 22.92 -13.97
N ARG A 6 5.49 21.92 -14.70
CA ARG A 6 4.65 21.00 -15.49
C ARG A 6 3.77 20.14 -14.62
N MET A 7 4.30 19.64 -13.49
CA MET A 7 3.50 18.90 -12.51
C MET A 7 2.38 19.78 -11.94
N MET A 8 2.66 21.04 -11.60
CA MET A 8 1.64 21.97 -11.13
C MET A 8 0.57 22.26 -12.19
N GLN A 9 0.95 22.43 -13.45
CA GLN A 9 -0.01 22.62 -14.56
C GLN A 9 -0.90 21.39 -14.73
N TYR A 10 -0.34 20.18 -14.64
CA TYR A 10 -1.11 18.93 -14.67
C TYR A 10 -2.11 18.87 -13.51
N LEU A 11 -1.67 19.08 -12.27
CA LEU A 11 -2.52 19.08 -11.09
C LEU A 11 -3.67 20.09 -11.19
N GLN A 12 -3.39 21.29 -11.69
CA GLN A 12 -4.40 22.32 -11.92
C GLN A 12 -5.43 21.88 -12.97
N LYS A 13 -4.99 21.28 -14.08
CA LYS A 13 -5.87 20.76 -15.14
C LYS A 13 -6.78 19.66 -14.62
N GLU A 14 -6.22 18.71 -13.86
CA GLU A 14 -6.96 17.58 -13.27
C GLU A 14 -7.77 17.97 -12.01
N ARG A 15 -7.76 19.25 -11.62
CA ARG A 15 -8.42 19.76 -10.39
C ARG A 15 -7.97 19.01 -9.13
N LYS A 16 -6.71 18.58 -9.09
CA LYS A 16 -6.05 18.02 -7.93
C LYS A 16 -5.43 19.14 -7.09
N GLY A 17 -5.05 18.84 -5.87
CA GLY A 17 -4.38 19.78 -4.97
C GLY A 17 -3.07 20.34 -5.53
N SER A 18 -2.45 21.26 -4.80
CA SER A 18 -1.11 21.79 -5.11
C SER A 18 -0.02 20.89 -4.49
N ILE A 19 1.21 21.04 -4.96
CA ILE A 19 2.36 20.40 -4.30
C ILE A 19 2.43 20.86 -2.84
N TYR A 20 2.64 19.94 -1.92
CA TYR A 20 2.63 20.15 -0.49
C TYR A 20 4.00 19.89 0.12
N PHE A 21 4.51 20.87 0.84
CA PHE A 21 5.83 20.83 1.45
C PHE A 21 5.72 20.84 2.98
N THR A 22 6.04 19.71 3.60
CA THR A 22 6.33 19.61 5.03
C THR A 22 7.68 18.97 5.20
N LYS A 23 8.35 19.19 6.35
CA LYS A 23 9.63 18.53 6.62
C LYS A 23 9.47 17.01 6.55
N GLN A 24 8.53 16.44 7.29
CA GLN A 24 8.28 15.00 7.32
C GLN A 24 7.95 14.44 5.93
N GLY A 25 7.08 15.12 5.17
CA GLY A 25 6.73 14.68 3.82
C GLY A 25 7.90 14.74 2.86
N CYS A 26 8.73 15.78 2.94
CA CYS A 26 9.96 15.86 2.12
C CYS A 26 10.98 14.79 2.50
N ASP A 27 11.13 14.48 3.79
CA ASP A 27 12.02 13.43 4.26
C ASP A 27 11.55 12.06 3.72
N PHE A 28 10.26 11.75 3.76
CA PHE A 28 9.68 10.52 3.22
C PHE A 28 9.86 10.40 1.69
N VAL A 29 9.58 11.48 0.95
CA VAL A 29 9.77 11.54 -0.50
C VAL A 29 11.22 11.28 -0.88
N ASN A 30 12.16 11.99 -0.23
CA ASN A 30 13.59 11.84 -0.50
C ASN A 30 14.08 10.43 -0.18
N HIS A 31 13.67 9.88 0.96
CA HIS A 31 14.07 8.56 1.39
C HIS A 31 13.53 7.47 0.42
N PHE A 32 12.29 7.56 0.00
CA PHE A 32 11.73 6.64 -0.99
C PHE A 32 12.45 6.74 -2.35
N GLN A 33 12.78 7.93 -2.81
CA GLN A 33 13.56 8.12 -4.04
C GLN A 33 14.98 7.51 -3.93
N GLU A 34 15.60 7.62 -2.76
CA GLU A 34 16.88 6.94 -2.49
C GLU A 34 16.73 5.42 -2.52
N MET A 35 15.68 4.87 -1.92
CA MET A 35 15.38 3.44 -1.95
C MET A 35 15.33 2.93 -3.40
N ILE A 36 14.53 3.53 -4.25
CA ILE A 36 14.40 3.15 -5.67
C ILE A 36 15.73 3.28 -6.40
N THR A 37 16.50 4.33 -6.11
CA THR A 37 17.80 4.55 -6.75
C THR A 37 18.82 3.48 -6.36
N ARG A 38 18.82 3.06 -5.09
CA ARG A 38 19.70 1.98 -4.59
C ARG A 38 19.38 0.65 -5.22
N GLU A 39 18.10 0.29 -5.33
CA GLU A 39 17.70 -0.97 -5.98
C GLU A 39 18.02 -1.03 -7.46
N ARG A 40 18.04 0.10 -8.16
CA ARG A 40 18.53 0.15 -9.54
C ARG A 40 19.94 -0.44 -9.69
N VAL A 41 20.73 -0.38 -8.64
CA VAL A 41 22.09 -0.93 -8.63
C VAL A 41 22.12 -2.44 -8.39
N VAL A 42 21.22 -2.95 -7.54
CA VAL A 42 21.17 -4.38 -7.13
C VAL A 42 20.50 -5.26 -8.19
N ILE A 43 19.42 -4.80 -8.81
CA ILE A 43 18.69 -5.55 -9.85
C ILE A 43 19.51 -5.64 -11.17
N ARG A 44 20.48 -4.76 -11.38
CA ARG A 44 21.29 -4.72 -12.62
C ARG A 44 22.11 -5.97 -12.91
N ASP A 45 22.51 -6.71 -11.91
CA ASP A 45 23.47 -7.81 -12.10
C ASP A 45 22.82 -9.12 -12.58
N GLU A 46 21.51 -9.31 -12.38
CA GLU A 46 20.84 -10.55 -12.83
C GLU A 46 20.07 -10.42 -14.15
N LYS A 47 19.49 -9.26 -14.46
CA LYS A 47 18.81 -9.02 -15.75
C LYS A 47 18.82 -7.54 -16.10
N LYS A 48 19.65 -6.97 -16.84
CA LYS A 48 19.70 -5.59 -17.40
C LYS A 48 18.40 -4.76 -17.47
N ILE A 49 17.58 -4.82 -16.39
CA ILE A 49 16.33 -4.09 -16.27
C ILE A 49 16.65 -2.75 -15.64
N ILE A 50 16.56 -1.68 -16.39
CA ILE A 50 16.63 -0.31 -15.86
C ILE A 50 15.20 0.10 -15.52
N PRO A 51 14.82 0.19 -14.23
CA PRO A 51 13.51 0.71 -13.88
C PRO A 51 13.31 2.09 -14.51
N PRO A 52 12.09 2.42 -14.96
CA PRO A 52 11.81 3.75 -15.49
C PRO A 52 12.09 4.81 -14.44
N GLY A 53 12.63 5.93 -14.86
CA GLY A 53 12.76 7.11 -14.00
C GLY A 53 11.38 7.64 -13.67
N MET A 54 11.20 8.08 -12.43
CA MET A 54 9.95 8.70 -12.02
C MET A 54 10.22 9.87 -11.08
N GLU A 55 9.27 10.80 -11.01
CA GLU A 55 9.23 11.88 -10.02
C GLU A 55 8.15 11.59 -9.00
N LEU A 56 8.48 11.70 -7.72
CA LEU A 56 7.55 11.54 -6.61
C LEU A 56 7.33 12.90 -5.93
N GLN A 57 6.07 13.27 -5.72
CA GLN A 57 5.70 14.51 -5.04
C GLN A 57 4.53 14.27 -4.07
N LEU A 58 4.57 14.97 -2.94
CA LEU A 58 3.43 15.05 -2.02
C LEU A 58 2.51 16.19 -2.46
N ILE A 59 1.19 15.95 -2.47
CA ILE A 59 0.20 16.97 -2.85
C ILE A 59 -0.79 17.24 -1.72
N ASN A 60 -1.37 18.46 -1.74
CA ASN A 60 -2.29 18.97 -0.74
C ASN A 60 -3.71 18.41 -0.94
N GLU A 61 -3.86 17.11 -0.77
CA GLU A 61 -5.13 16.39 -0.75
C GLU A 61 -5.27 15.62 0.56
N SER A 62 -6.43 15.73 1.20
CA SER A 62 -6.66 15.16 2.54
C SER A 62 -7.08 13.68 2.53
N SER A 63 -7.55 13.15 1.41
CA SER A 63 -7.86 11.72 1.32
C SER A 63 -6.59 10.86 1.39
N ILE A 64 -6.75 9.62 1.84
CA ILE A 64 -5.67 8.63 1.82
C ILE A 64 -5.66 8.00 0.44
N ASN A 65 -4.80 8.48 -0.43
CA ASN A 65 -4.67 8.00 -1.80
C ASN A 65 -3.34 8.42 -2.42
N ALA A 66 -3.02 7.86 -3.58
CA ALA A 66 -1.96 8.31 -4.46
C ALA A 66 -2.38 8.07 -5.91
N ILE A 67 -1.64 8.58 -6.85
CA ILE A 67 -1.82 8.32 -8.27
C ILE A 67 -0.47 8.29 -8.98
N SER A 68 -0.31 7.33 -9.87
CA SER A 68 0.75 7.32 -10.87
C SER A 68 0.22 7.76 -12.22
N THR A 69 1.02 8.48 -12.99
CA THR A 69 0.62 9.01 -14.30
C THR A 69 1.82 9.31 -15.17
N LYS A 70 1.56 9.60 -16.45
CA LYS A 70 2.54 10.16 -17.37
C LYS A 70 2.27 11.62 -17.66
N ILE A 71 3.32 12.43 -17.56
CA ILE A 71 3.32 13.83 -17.99
C ILE A 71 4.43 13.96 -19.04
N ASP A 72 4.07 14.25 -20.30
CA ASP A 72 5.02 14.34 -21.41
C ASP A 72 5.95 13.12 -21.52
N GLU A 73 5.37 11.92 -21.47
CA GLU A 73 6.05 10.60 -21.52
C GLU A 73 6.97 10.30 -20.31
N GLU A 74 7.01 11.14 -19.31
CA GLU A 74 7.75 10.90 -18.07
C GLU A 74 6.79 10.49 -16.95
N TYR A 75 7.19 9.53 -16.11
CA TYR A 75 6.35 9.01 -15.04
C TYR A 75 6.39 9.91 -13.80
N CYS A 76 5.24 10.12 -13.21
CA CYS A 76 5.06 10.86 -11.96
C CYS A 76 4.19 10.09 -10.98
N ILE A 77 4.53 10.18 -9.70
CA ILE A 77 3.71 9.69 -8.59
C ILE A 77 3.34 10.89 -7.72
N PHE A 78 2.06 11.05 -7.45
CA PHE A 78 1.53 12.05 -6.52
C PHE A 78 0.93 11.34 -5.33
N VAL A 79 1.56 11.45 -4.17
CA VAL A 79 1.06 10.92 -2.91
C VAL A 79 0.27 12.02 -2.18
N TYR A 80 -0.89 11.69 -1.69
CA TYR A 80 -1.75 12.66 -1.00
C TYR A 80 -1.31 12.83 0.45
N LYS A 81 -1.31 14.06 0.96
CA LYS A 81 -0.89 14.36 2.33
C LYS A 81 -1.70 13.64 3.41
N GLY A 82 -2.93 13.22 3.07
CA GLY A 82 -3.79 12.45 3.96
C GLY A 82 -3.15 11.14 4.44
N ILE A 83 -2.24 10.57 3.67
CA ILE A 83 -1.46 9.38 4.08
C ILE A 83 -0.60 9.68 5.32
N ILE A 84 -0.18 10.92 5.52
CA ILE A 84 0.57 11.34 6.70
C ILE A 84 -0.37 11.91 7.78
N GLU A 85 -1.17 12.91 7.42
CA GLU A 85 -1.96 13.68 8.38
C GLU A 85 -3.18 12.91 8.89
N GLU A 86 -4.03 12.39 7.99
CA GLU A 86 -5.23 11.66 8.36
C GLU A 86 -4.90 10.29 8.97
N GLN A 87 -3.80 9.65 8.51
CA GLN A 87 -3.35 8.40 9.11
C GLN A 87 -2.85 8.62 10.53
N LYS A 88 -2.15 9.71 10.80
CA LYS A 88 -1.70 10.06 12.15
C LYS A 88 -2.87 10.27 13.11
N GLU A 89 -3.86 11.04 12.70
CA GLU A 89 -5.08 11.25 13.49
C GLU A 89 -5.87 9.94 13.69
N TYR A 90 -5.92 9.10 12.67
CA TYR A 90 -6.59 7.81 12.76
C TYR A 90 -5.91 6.88 13.78
N LEU A 91 -4.59 6.75 13.73
CA LEU A 91 -3.83 5.91 14.65
C LEU A 91 -3.94 6.38 16.11
N ARG A 92 -4.09 7.69 16.33
CA ARG A 92 -4.33 8.27 17.67
C ARG A 92 -5.70 7.93 18.26
N CYS A 93 -6.65 7.47 17.43
CA CYS A 93 -7.94 6.99 17.93
C CYS A 93 -7.87 5.60 18.58
N TYR A 94 -6.68 5.01 18.68
CA TYR A 94 -6.48 3.70 19.29
C TYR A 94 -5.69 3.79 20.60
N GLU A 95 -5.99 2.89 21.53
CA GLU A 95 -5.21 2.66 22.74
C GLU A 95 -4.06 1.70 22.44
N TRP A 96 -2.84 2.19 22.58
CA TRP A 96 -1.61 1.44 22.34
C TRP A 96 -0.99 1.02 23.68
N ASN A 97 -1.57 0.02 24.33
CA ASN A 97 -1.31 -0.33 25.73
C ASN A 97 -0.03 -1.16 25.98
N PHE A 98 0.89 -1.20 25.02
CA PHE A 98 2.13 -2.00 25.12
C PHE A 98 3.42 -1.16 25.12
N PHE A 99 3.31 0.15 25.16
CA PHE A 99 4.47 1.05 25.27
C PHE A 99 4.76 1.47 26.69
N SER A 100 6.06 1.67 27.01
CA SER A 100 6.52 2.09 28.32
C SER A 100 6.45 3.61 28.51
N SER A 101 6.42 4.37 27.41
CA SER A 101 6.35 5.84 27.42
C SER A 101 5.57 6.36 26.21
N GLU A 102 5.08 7.59 26.32
CA GLU A 102 4.41 8.28 25.22
C GLU A 102 5.38 8.58 24.05
N GLU A 103 6.65 8.85 24.38
CA GLU A 103 7.69 9.09 23.37
C GLU A 103 7.95 7.84 22.52
N GLU A 104 8.07 6.69 23.14
CA GLU A 104 8.22 5.41 22.45
C GLU A 104 7.02 5.11 21.54
N LYS A 105 5.81 5.40 22.03
CA LYS A 105 4.58 5.25 21.26
C LYS A 105 4.55 6.18 20.04
N GLU A 106 4.81 7.49 20.21
CA GLU A 106 4.78 8.45 19.10
C GLU A 106 5.82 8.08 18.03
N GLN A 107 7.02 7.66 18.43
CA GLN A 107 8.04 7.18 17.48
C GLN A 107 7.54 5.96 16.70
N TYR A 108 6.93 5.00 17.38
CA TYR A 108 6.37 3.81 16.72
C TYR A 108 5.23 4.16 15.75
N LEU A 109 4.37 5.11 16.10
CA LEU A 109 3.32 5.59 15.21
C LEU A 109 3.90 6.32 13.99
N ASP A 110 4.93 7.11 14.16
CA ASP A 110 5.63 7.76 13.05
C ASP A 110 6.28 6.72 12.11
N ASP A 111 6.86 5.64 12.64
CA ASP A 111 7.39 4.51 11.84
C ASP A 111 6.27 3.81 11.04
N ILE A 112 5.10 3.59 11.65
CA ILE A 112 3.92 3.02 10.95
C ILE A 112 3.45 3.93 9.82
N ILE A 113 3.43 5.24 10.03
CA ILE A 113 3.04 6.21 9.00
C ILE A 113 4.06 6.19 7.86
N GLU A 114 5.35 6.15 8.18
CA GLU A 114 6.41 6.06 7.19
C GLU A 114 6.30 4.81 6.32
N TYR A 115 6.12 3.64 6.92
CA TYR A 115 5.88 2.41 6.16
C TYR A 115 4.58 2.44 5.33
N GLY A 116 3.52 3.07 5.84
CA GLY A 116 2.29 3.28 5.08
C GLY A 116 2.51 4.16 3.85
N PHE A 117 3.27 5.23 4.00
CA PHE A 117 3.69 6.09 2.89
C PHE A 117 4.52 5.32 1.86
N TYR A 118 5.51 4.55 2.31
CA TYR A 118 6.34 3.75 1.39
C TYR A 118 5.55 2.66 0.69
N PHE A 119 4.59 2.03 1.37
CA PHE A 119 3.73 1.03 0.75
C PHE A 119 2.92 1.63 -0.41
N ILE A 120 2.26 2.77 -0.19
CA ILE A 120 1.48 3.44 -1.23
C ILE A 120 2.38 3.96 -2.36
N ALA A 121 3.53 4.54 -2.04
CA ALA A 121 4.48 5.01 -3.05
C ALA A 121 5.03 3.84 -3.89
N ALA A 122 5.30 2.68 -3.27
CA ALA A 122 5.73 1.47 -3.95
C ALA A 122 4.61 0.84 -4.79
N HIS A 123 3.35 0.94 -4.35
CA HIS A 123 2.18 0.51 -5.10
C HIS A 123 2.03 1.31 -6.40
N GLU A 124 2.12 2.62 -6.33
CA GLU A 124 2.09 3.48 -7.51
C GLU A 124 3.31 3.25 -8.42
N TYR A 125 4.47 3.02 -7.82
CA TYR A 125 5.66 2.66 -8.58
C TYR A 125 5.51 1.30 -9.28
N ALA A 126 4.82 0.35 -8.68
CA ALA A 126 4.53 -0.94 -9.31
C ALA A 126 3.69 -0.78 -10.58
N HIS A 127 2.69 0.11 -10.61
CA HIS A 127 1.94 0.40 -11.83
C HIS A 127 2.85 0.90 -12.97
N ILE A 128 3.87 1.69 -12.64
CA ILE A 128 4.88 2.12 -13.61
C ILE A 128 5.77 0.95 -14.02
N PHE A 129 6.32 0.23 -13.05
CA PHE A 129 7.30 -0.84 -13.27
C PHE A 129 6.71 -2.03 -14.02
N CYS A 130 5.47 -2.41 -13.71
CA CYS A 130 4.75 -3.51 -14.35
C CYS A 130 4.15 -3.11 -15.71
N GLY A 131 4.19 -1.82 -16.10
CA GLY A 131 3.69 -1.34 -17.38
C GLY A 131 2.18 -1.11 -17.43
N HIS A 132 1.50 -1.06 -16.28
CA HIS A 132 0.05 -0.84 -16.20
C HIS A 132 -0.38 0.48 -16.85
N LEU A 133 0.46 1.51 -16.77
CA LEU A 133 0.19 2.83 -17.38
C LEU A 133 0.35 2.84 -18.91
N ASP A 134 0.93 1.81 -19.49
CA ASP A 134 1.20 1.70 -20.93
C ASP A 134 0.13 0.90 -21.69
N VAL A 135 -0.69 0.15 -20.96
CA VAL A 135 -1.76 -0.68 -21.51
C VAL A 135 -3.07 -0.33 -20.80
N ARG A 136 -4.11 -0.05 -21.56
CA ARG A 136 -5.42 0.21 -21.00
C ARG A 136 -6.19 -1.10 -20.89
N LEU A 137 -6.29 -1.66 -19.71
CA LEU A 137 -7.20 -2.73 -19.39
C LEU A 137 -8.62 -2.17 -19.14
N THR A 138 -9.65 -2.94 -19.40
CA THR A 138 -11.05 -2.51 -19.27
C THR A 138 -11.92 -3.52 -18.53
N GLU A 139 -11.47 -4.78 -18.47
CA GLU A 139 -12.21 -5.81 -17.78
C GLU A 139 -12.03 -5.72 -16.27
N PRO A 140 -13.10 -5.74 -15.45
CA PRO A 140 -13.01 -5.59 -14.00
C PRO A 140 -12.02 -6.56 -13.33
N ASN A 141 -11.97 -7.81 -13.79
CA ASN A 141 -11.04 -8.80 -13.25
C ASN A 141 -9.57 -8.47 -13.56
N GLU A 142 -9.30 -7.84 -14.69
CA GLU A 142 -7.97 -7.39 -15.07
C GLU A 142 -7.52 -6.20 -14.24
N LEU A 143 -8.42 -5.23 -14.01
CA LEU A 143 -8.16 -4.08 -13.13
C LEU A 143 -7.88 -4.51 -11.68
N ILE A 144 -8.69 -5.44 -11.15
CA ILE A 144 -8.43 -6.01 -9.82
C ILE A 144 -7.07 -6.73 -9.80
N ALA A 145 -6.71 -7.41 -10.87
CA ALA A 145 -5.44 -8.13 -10.95
C ALA A 145 -4.24 -7.17 -10.99
N GLU A 146 -4.36 -6.02 -11.70
CA GLU A 146 -3.34 -4.96 -11.68
C GLU A 146 -3.11 -4.42 -10.27
N GLU A 147 -4.18 -4.11 -9.54
CA GLU A 147 -4.11 -3.64 -8.16
C GLU A 147 -3.43 -4.66 -7.23
N CYS A 148 -3.81 -5.94 -7.37
CA CYS A 148 -3.19 -7.00 -6.59
C CYS A 148 -1.73 -7.24 -6.97
N GLU A 149 -1.36 -7.12 -8.24
CA GLU A 149 0.05 -7.20 -8.66
C GLU A 149 0.85 -6.04 -8.07
N ALA A 150 0.28 -4.83 -8.04
CA ALA A 150 0.91 -3.67 -7.44
C ALA A 150 1.09 -3.82 -5.92
N ASP A 151 0.09 -4.35 -5.21
CA ASP A 151 0.19 -4.67 -3.78
C ASP A 151 1.29 -5.70 -3.50
N MET A 152 1.34 -6.79 -4.28
CA MET A 152 2.37 -7.83 -4.15
C MET A 152 3.76 -7.27 -4.35
N PHE A 153 3.94 -6.50 -5.41
CA PHE A 153 5.21 -5.85 -5.71
C PHE A 153 5.66 -4.96 -4.55
N SER A 154 4.74 -4.17 -3.99
CA SER A 154 5.04 -3.25 -2.90
C SER A 154 5.54 -3.95 -1.65
N ILE A 155 4.90 -5.04 -1.26
CA ILE A 155 5.32 -5.84 -0.11
C ILE A 155 6.67 -6.51 -0.38
N ASP A 156 6.85 -7.16 -1.54
CA ASP A 156 8.13 -7.77 -1.91
C ASP A 156 9.27 -6.75 -1.92
N TYR A 157 9.00 -5.58 -2.48
CA TYR A 157 9.93 -4.47 -2.54
C TYR A 157 10.36 -3.99 -1.15
N LEU A 158 9.39 -3.67 -0.29
CA LEU A 158 9.65 -3.19 1.07
C LEU A 158 10.29 -4.23 1.97
N MET A 159 9.94 -5.50 1.78
CA MET A 159 10.57 -6.58 2.51
C MET A 159 12.05 -6.75 2.17
N LYS A 160 12.40 -6.66 0.88
CA LYS A 160 13.81 -6.67 0.43
C LYS A 160 14.56 -5.47 0.99
N TYR A 161 13.92 -4.30 0.99
CA TYR A 161 14.49 -3.09 1.58
C TYR A 161 14.77 -3.25 3.08
N ILE A 162 13.79 -3.74 3.85
CA ILE A 162 13.95 -4.01 5.29
C ILE A 162 15.13 -4.98 5.54
N GLN A 163 15.21 -6.06 4.77
CA GLN A 163 16.29 -7.03 4.87
C GLN A 163 17.66 -6.44 4.53
N PHE A 164 17.70 -5.46 3.65
CA PHE A 164 18.94 -4.83 3.22
C PHE A 164 19.47 -3.81 4.24
N ILE A 165 18.58 -3.05 4.90
CA ILE A 165 18.99 -1.93 5.78
C ILE A 165 19.06 -2.31 7.25
N HIS A 166 18.33 -3.35 7.69
CA HIS A 166 18.28 -3.71 9.10
C HIS A 166 19.10 -4.96 9.42
N PRO A 167 19.77 -4.99 10.57
CA PRO A 167 20.36 -6.22 11.09
C PRO A 167 19.33 -7.33 11.26
N ILE A 168 19.74 -8.59 11.09
CA ILE A 168 18.85 -9.77 11.14
C ILE A 168 18.00 -9.80 12.40
N GLU A 169 18.55 -9.40 13.53
CA GLU A 169 17.86 -9.35 14.83
C GLU A 169 16.68 -8.37 14.86
N ASN A 170 16.70 -7.33 14.04
CA ASN A 170 15.68 -6.27 14.01
C ASN A 170 14.60 -6.50 12.94
N ILE A 171 14.85 -7.37 11.97
CA ILE A 171 13.95 -7.60 10.83
C ILE A 171 12.52 -7.93 11.30
N THR A 172 12.38 -8.75 12.34
CA THR A 172 11.06 -9.15 12.84
C THR A 172 10.22 -7.95 13.27
N GLY A 173 10.81 -7.01 14.02
CA GLY A 173 10.11 -5.80 14.46
C GLY A 173 9.74 -4.88 13.31
N GLU A 174 10.60 -4.73 12.33
CA GLU A 174 10.34 -3.88 11.15
C GLU A 174 9.26 -4.49 10.26
N VAL A 175 9.25 -5.82 10.08
CA VAL A 175 8.18 -6.52 9.36
C VAL A 175 6.83 -6.37 10.07
N GLU A 176 6.80 -6.45 11.40
CA GLU A 176 5.59 -6.19 12.17
C GLU A 176 5.07 -4.76 11.94
N LYS A 177 5.96 -3.74 11.96
CA LYS A 177 5.58 -2.35 11.71
C LYS A 177 5.02 -2.18 10.29
N LEU A 178 5.68 -2.72 9.27
CA LEU A 178 5.20 -2.69 7.90
C LEU A 178 3.81 -3.31 7.79
N PHE A 179 3.59 -4.46 8.41
CA PHE A 179 2.30 -5.12 8.34
C PHE A 179 1.19 -4.32 9.04
N LEU A 180 1.47 -3.77 10.22
CA LEU A 180 0.53 -2.90 10.93
C LEU A 180 0.27 -1.60 10.16
N ALA A 181 1.28 -1.05 9.51
CA ALA A 181 1.13 0.11 8.65
C ALA A 181 0.13 -0.13 7.52
N VAL A 182 0.28 -1.23 6.79
CA VAL A 182 -0.61 -1.60 5.69
C VAL A 182 -2.00 -1.95 6.21
N TYR A 183 -2.11 -2.66 7.34
CA TYR A 183 -3.39 -2.98 7.97
C TYR A 183 -4.19 -1.71 8.30
N PHE A 184 -3.59 -0.79 9.06
CA PHE A 184 -4.27 0.44 9.47
C PHE A 184 -4.50 1.40 8.31
N LEU A 185 -3.64 1.37 7.30
CA LEU A 185 -3.84 2.15 6.08
C LEU A 185 -5.13 1.73 5.37
N PHE A 186 -5.30 0.44 5.09
CA PHE A 186 -6.51 -0.07 4.44
C PHE A 186 -7.75 0.08 5.31
N GLU A 187 -7.62 -0.12 6.63
CA GLU A 187 -8.73 0.11 7.54
C GLU A 187 -9.21 1.57 7.51
N ASN A 188 -8.29 2.54 7.46
CA ASN A 188 -8.63 3.95 7.36
C ASN A 188 -9.18 4.33 5.98
N MET A 189 -8.61 3.79 4.88
CA MET A 189 -9.17 3.96 3.53
C MET A 189 -10.60 3.43 3.47
N GLN A 190 -10.85 2.25 3.99
CA GLN A 190 -12.18 1.69 4.08
C GLN A 190 -13.13 2.61 4.85
N ARG A 191 -12.69 3.15 6.00
CA ARG A 191 -13.48 4.09 6.80
C ARG A 191 -13.81 5.36 6.03
N GLN A 192 -12.88 5.95 5.31
CA GLN A 192 -13.13 7.14 4.49
C GLN A 192 -14.18 6.85 3.42
N ASN A 193 -14.06 5.72 2.74
CA ASN A 193 -15.04 5.27 1.75
C ASN A 193 -16.43 5.06 2.36
N TYR A 194 -16.52 4.57 3.60
CA TYR A 194 -17.81 4.40 4.29
C TYR A 194 -18.44 5.71 4.74
N GLN A 195 -17.66 6.72 5.12
CA GLN A 195 -18.21 8.02 5.52
C GLN A 195 -18.94 8.72 4.37
N GLU A 196 -18.51 8.48 3.13
CA GLU A 196 -19.22 8.96 1.94
C GLU A 196 -20.54 8.21 1.68
N PHE A 197 -20.71 6.99 2.24
CA PHE A 197 -21.83 6.09 1.97
C PHE A 197 -22.72 5.78 3.21
N TYR A 198 -22.82 6.67 4.16
CA TYR A 198 -23.56 6.46 5.42
C TYR A 198 -25.09 6.29 5.21
N ASN A 199 -25.46 5.22 4.51
CA ASN A 199 -26.83 4.73 4.37
C ASN A 199 -26.83 3.21 4.56
N ASP A 200 -27.53 2.69 5.57
CA ASP A 200 -27.61 1.24 5.89
C ASP A 200 -27.91 0.33 4.70
N LYS A 201 -28.65 0.84 3.69
CA LYS A 201 -28.92 0.13 2.44
C LYS A 201 -27.69 0.00 1.53
N LEU A 202 -26.72 0.89 1.63
CA LEU A 202 -25.50 0.85 0.82
C LEU A 202 -24.46 -0.10 1.44
N MET A 203 -24.47 -0.29 2.76
CA MET A 203 -23.63 -1.27 3.45
C MET A 203 -23.92 -2.70 3.02
N GLN A 204 -25.21 -3.09 2.94
CA GLN A 204 -25.61 -4.41 2.43
C GLN A 204 -25.16 -4.63 0.98
N ASN A 205 -25.12 -3.55 0.19
CA ASN A 205 -24.66 -3.59 -1.20
C ASN A 205 -23.14 -3.58 -1.36
N TYR A 206 -22.38 -3.20 -0.33
CA TYR A 206 -20.91 -3.16 -0.39
C TYR A 206 -20.31 -4.56 -0.46
N TYR A 207 -20.90 -5.51 0.27
CA TYR A 207 -20.51 -6.93 0.27
C TYR A 207 -21.33 -7.80 -0.69
N ASP A 208 -22.15 -7.18 -1.56
CA ASP A 208 -22.89 -7.90 -2.58
C ASP A 208 -21.91 -8.53 -3.59
N PRO A 209 -21.89 -9.88 -3.76
CA PRO A 209 -20.98 -10.57 -4.65
C PRO A 209 -21.05 -10.07 -6.09
N ASP A 210 -22.26 -9.71 -6.59
CA ASP A 210 -22.46 -9.20 -7.93
C ASP A 210 -21.86 -7.79 -8.14
N ARG A 211 -21.72 -7.02 -7.07
CA ARG A 211 -21.11 -5.69 -7.11
C ARG A 211 -19.62 -5.75 -6.88
N ILE A 212 -19.13 -6.68 -6.04
CA ILE A 212 -17.70 -6.95 -5.86
C ILE A 212 -17.05 -7.31 -7.20
N GLN A 213 -17.71 -8.11 -8.02
CA GLN A 213 -17.21 -8.50 -9.35
C GLN A 213 -17.18 -7.35 -10.38
N LYS A 214 -17.85 -6.24 -10.11
CA LYS A 214 -17.91 -5.07 -11.02
C LYS A 214 -17.01 -3.92 -10.58
N ARG A 215 -16.24 -4.11 -9.53
CA ARG A 215 -15.29 -3.10 -9.06
C ARG A 215 -14.02 -3.15 -9.88
N ASP A 216 -13.39 -2.03 -10.00
CA ASP A 216 -12.04 -1.83 -10.53
C ASP A 216 -10.96 -2.06 -9.46
N HIS A 217 -11.34 -2.03 -8.18
CA HIS A 217 -10.42 -2.26 -7.06
C HIS A 217 -10.93 -3.39 -6.15
N PRO A 218 -10.02 -4.23 -5.59
CA PRO A 218 -10.38 -5.21 -4.58
C PRO A 218 -10.87 -4.51 -3.30
N LEU A 219 -11.68 -5.21 -2.50
CA LEU A 219 -12.06 -4.70 -1.20
C LEU A 219 -10.83 -4.58 -0.29
N ASP A 220 -10.75 -3.52 0.52
CA ASP A 220 -9.66 -3.32 1.46
C ASP A 220 -9.48 -4.53 2.38
N ALA A 221 -10.57 -5.15 2.85
CA ALA A 221 -10.53 -6.39 3.60
C ALA A 221 -9.91 -7.56 2.81
N GLN A 222 -10.15 -7.66 1.50
CA GLN A 222 -9.51 -8.66 0.64
C GLN A 222 -8.02 -8.36 0.48
N ARG A 223 -7.65 -7.08 0.33
CA ARG A 223 -6.25 -6.65 0.26
C ARG A 223 -5.50 -7.00 1.54
N ILE A 224 -6.07 -6.75 2.72
CA ILE A 224 -5.47 -7.12 4.01
C ILE A 224 -5.21 -8.63 4.10
N LEU A 225 -6.19 -9.46 3.76
CA LEU A 225 -6.04 -10.92 3.82
C LEU A 225 -5.03 -11.43 2.80
N TYR A 226 -5.05 -10.85 1.61
CA TYR A 226 -4.11 -11.16 0.56
C TYR A 226 -2.67 -10.81 0.96
N LEU A 227 -2.44 -9.66 1.57
CA LEU A 227 -1.14 -9.26 2.10
C LEU A 227 -0.67 -10.16 3.24
N TYR A 228 -1.60 -10.60 4.10
CA TYR A 228 -1.29 -11.58 5.13
C TYR A 228 -0.85 -12.93 4.56
N ASP A 229 -1.46 -13.35 3.45
CA ASP A 229 -1.06 -14.56 2.73
C ASP A 229 0.29 -14.36 2.00
N MET A 230 0.54 -13.16 1.49
CA MET A 230 1.82 -12.79 0.87
C MET A 230 3.00 -12.86 1.84
N LEU A 231 2.81 -12.56 3.12
CA LEU A 231 3.85 -12.80 4.13
C LEU A 231 4.31 -14.26 4.15
N ASN A 232 3.43 -15.22 3.80
CA ASN A 232 3.81 -16.63 3.68
C ASN A 232 4.71 -16.92 2.48
N ILE A 233 4.56 -16.16 1.40
CA ILE A 233 5.19 -16.47 0.11
C ILE A 233 6.52 -15.74 -0.06
N VAL A 234 6.56 -14.47 0.35
CA VAL A 234 7.66 -13.55 -0.01
C VAL A 234 8.77 -13.52 1.02
N VAL A 235 8.40 -13.62 2.29
CA VAL A 235 9.30 -13.12 3.33
C VAL A 235 10.23 -14.17 3.88
N ILE A 236 9.77 -15.39 4.00
CA ILE A 236 10.52 -16.35 4.81
C ILE A 236 10.27 -17.75 4.25
N THR A 237 11.23 -18.23 3.51
CA THR A 237 11.37 -19.67 3.19
C THR A 237 11.46 -20.55 4.45
N ASP A 238 11.55 -19.94 5.64
CA ASP A 238 11.65 -20.60 6.94
C ASP A 238 10.39 -20.33 7.76
N GLU A 239 9.43 -21.25 7.72
CA GLU A 239 8.18 -21.19 8.49
C GLU A 239 8.42 -20.96 9.99
N ALA A 240 9.54 -21.43 10.53
CA ALA A 240 9.88 -21.25 11.94
C ALA A 240 10.09 -19.78 12.33
N LYS A 241 10.52 -18.92 11.38
CA LYS A 241 10.66 -17.48 11.62
C LYS A 241 9.38 -16.71 11.37
N LEU A 242 8.54 -17.20 10.45
CA LEU A 242 7.29 -16.53 10.09
C LEU A 242 6.22 -16.67 11.18
N LEU A 243 6.12 -17.84 11.80
CA LEU A 243 5.11 -18.11 12.81
C LEU A 243 5.17 -17.17 14.02
N PRO A 244 6.35 -16.84 14.59
CA PRO A 244 6.45 -15.81 15.62
C PRO A 244 5.97 -14.44 15.18
N ILE A 245 6.32 -13.99 13.97
CA ILE A 245 5.90 -12.69 13.44
C ILE A 245 4.38 -12.62 13.35
N LYS A 246 3.74 -13.61 12.75
CA LYS A 246 2.27 -13.68 12.66
C LYS A 246 1.60 -13.67 14.02
N LYS A 247 2.12 -14.44 14.96
CA LYS A 247 1.60 -14.47 16.32
C LYS A 247 1.69 -13.11 16.99
N ASN A 248 2.84 -12.44 16.88
CA ASN A 248 3.06 -11.12 17.46
C ASN A 248 2.11 -10.06 16.85
N ILE A 249 1.92 -10.07 15.53
CA ILE A 249 0.97 -9.17 14.85
C ILE A 249 -0.45 -9.39 15.39
N ILE A 250 -0.90 -10.63 15.46
CA ILE A 250 -2.25 -10.96 15.97
C ILE A 250 -2.39 -10.54 17.44
N GLU A 251 -1.37 -10.78 18.26
CA GLU A 251 -1.38 -10.38 19.67
C GLU A 251 -1.44 -8.85 19.80
N LYS A 252 -0.62 -8.12 19.04
CA LYS A 252 -0.67 -6.66 19.03
C LYS A 252 -2.03 -6.14 18.59
N LEU A 253 -2.61 -6.66 17.50
CA LEU A 253 -3.94 -6.27 17.05
C LEU A 253 -5.04 -6.53 18.10
N ARG A 254 -4.91 -7.59 18.90
CA ARG A 254 -5.85 -7.86 20.03
C ARG A 254 -5.69 -6.88 21.18
N HIS A 255 -4.51 -6.32 21.39
CA HIS A 255 -4.22 -5.33 22.44
C HIS A 255 -4.48 -3.89 22.00
N ILE A 256 -4.56 -3.64 20.71
CA ILE A 256 -4.88 -2.32 20.15
C ILE A 256 -6.42 -2.18 20.16
N LYS A 257 -6.94 -1.32 21.00
CA LYS A 257 -8.39 -1.07 21.11
C LYS A 257 -8.68 0.34 20.62
N ARG A 258 -9.72 0.46 19.80
CA ARG A 258 -10.21 1.77 19.41
C ARG A 258 -10.88 2.49 20.59
N ILE A 259 -10.55 3.74 20.79
CA ILE A 259 -11.19 4.61 21.78
C ILE A 259 -12.62 4.88 21.31
N GLY A 260 -13.63 4.34 22.04
CA GLY A 260 -15.04 4.48 21.72
C GLY A 260 -15.61 3.31 20.91
N ASN A 261 -16.13 2.33 21.61
CA ASN A 261 -17.03 1.19 21.26
C ASN A 261 -17.39 0.96 19.78
N VAL A 262 -16.44 0.82 18.90
CA VAL A 262 -16.66 0.25 17.58
C VAL A 262 -15.94 -1.09 17.53
N GLU A 263 -16.69 -2.17 17.67
CA GLU A 263 -16.17 -3.52 17.46
C GLU A 263 -15.69 -3.66 16.03
N HIS A 264 -14.43 -4.11 15.86
CA HIS A 264 -13.88 -4.40 14.54
C HIS A 264 -14.51 -5.70 14.01
N SER A 265 -15.15 -5.61 12.88
CA SER A 265 -15.82 -6.74 12.22
C SER A 265 -14.86 -7.66 11.42
N ILE A 266 -13.57 -7.71 11.74
CA ILE A 266 -12.66 -8.70 11.13
C ILE A 266 -13.16 -10.14 11.36
N ASN A 267 -13.93 -10.36 12.42
CA ASN A 267 -14.51 -11.67 12.72
C ASN A 267 -15.63 -12.11 11.76
N ASP A 268 -16.19 -11.19 10.96
CA ASP A 268 -17.33 -11.47 10.07
C ASP A 268 -16.92 -11.79 8.63
N ILE A 269 -15.62 -11.79 8.33
CA ILE A 269 -15.13 -12.12 6.99
C ILE A 269 -15.25 -13.62 6.77
N ASN A 270 -16.06 -14.02 5.80
CA ASN A 270 -16.15 -15.40 5.39
C ASN A 270 -14.89 -15.81 4.63
N TYR A 271 -13.95 -16.43 5.32
CA TYR A 271 -12.63 -16.81 4.80
C TYR A 271 -12.70 -17.68 3.54
N SER A 272 -13.73 -18.54 3.38
CA SER A 272 -13.86 -19.38 2.19
C SER A 272 -14.14 -18.57 0.92
N ILE A 273 -14.94 -17.51 1.03
CA ILE A 273 -15.22 -16.60 -0.12
C ILE A 273 -13.95 -15.85 -0.50
N VAL A 274 -13.15 -15.48 0.48
CA VAL A 274 -11.90 -14.75 0.26
C VAL A 274 -10.86 -15.65 -0.39
N GLU A 275 -10.72 -16.90 0.06
CA GLU A 275 -9.78 -17.87 -0.52
C GLU A 275 -10.08 -18.17 -1.98
N ASP A 276 -11.35 -18.40 -2.33
CA ASP A 276 -11.79 -18.57 -3.72
C ASP A 276 -11.51 -17.33 -4.57
N SER A 277 -11.70 -16.16 -3.99
CA SER A 277 -11.41 -14.87 -4.63
C SER A 277 -9.91 -14.71 -4.88
N ILE A 278 -9.06 -15.01 -3.90
CA ILE A 278 -7.59 -14.96 -4.03
C ILE A 278 -7.11 -15.88 -5.16
N ASN A 279 -7.63 -17.10 -5.25
CA ASN A 279 -7.23 -18.04 -6.31
C ASN A 279 -7.63 -17.55 -7.71
N LYS A 280 -8.80 -16.91 -7.85
CA LYS A 280 -9.20 -16.25 -9.10
C LYS A 280 -8.27 -15.09 -9.46
N ILE A 281 -7.95 -14.25 -8.48
CA ILE A 281 -7.03 -13.11 -8.65
C ILE A 281 -5.65 -13.58 -9.10
N ARG A 282 -5.07 -14.60 -8.46
CA ARG A 282 -3.78 -15.17 -8.85
C ARG A 282 -3.76 -15.65 -10.30
N LYS A 283 -4.86 -16.24 -10.78
CA LYS A 283 -5.00 -16.61 -12.18
C LYS A 283 -5.03 -15.38 -13.08
N SER A 284 -5.85 -14.39 -12.74
CA SER A 284 -5.97 -13.15 -13.51
C SER A 284 -4.64 -12.37 -13.56
N ILE A 285 -3.84 -12.36 -12.50
CA ILE A 285 -2.49 -11.78 -12.51
C ILE A 285 -1.62 -12.44 -13.58
N LYS A 286 -1.63 -13.76 -13.71
CA LYS A 286 -0.89 -14.46 -14.77
C LYS A 286 -1.38 -14.05 -16.15
N ASP A 287 -2.71 -13.96 -16.33
CA ASP A 287 -3.32 -13.59 -17.60
C ASP A 287 -2.93 -12.15 -18.02
N ILE A 288 -2.87 -11.19 -17.08
CA ILE A 288 -2.42 -9.83 -17.39
C ILE A 288 -0.92 -9.75 -17.64
N GLN A 289 -0.11 -10.53 -16.92
CA GLN A 289 1.33 -10.61 -17.13
C GLN A 289 1.72 -11.09 -18.55
N GLU A 290 0.86 -11.88 -19.17
CA GLU A 290 1.03 -12.30 -20.58
C GLU A 290 0.59 -11.23 -21.58
N LYS A 291 -0.38 -10.38 -21.21
CA LYS A 291 -0.94 -9.34 -22.08
C LYS A 291 -0.14 -8.04 -22.07
N ILE A 292 0.45 -7.69 -20.94
CA ILE A 292 1.18 -6.44 -20.78
C ILE A 292 2.65 -6.69 -21.18
N PRO A 293 3.14 -6.07 -22.27
CA PRO A 293 4.55 -6.12 -22.61
C PRO A 293 5.32 -5.43 -21.49
N ARG A 294 5.94 -6.19 -20.61
CA ARG A 294 6.76 -5.65 -19.53
C ARG A 294 7.89 -4.84 -20.13
N ILE A 295 8.16 -3.68 -19.58
CA ILE A 295 9.23 -2.76 -19.98
C ILE A 295 10.60 -3.48 -20.13
N ASN A 296 10.66 -4.74 -19.73
CA ASN A 296 11.89 -5.49 -19.52
C ASN A 296 11.83 -6.98 -19.94
N ALA A 297 10.89 -7.34 -20.78
CA ALA A 297 10.87 -8.67 -21.40
C ALA A 297 11.90 -8.80 -22.53
#